data_5c629b5c96f50c26082afe32edd9d68e
#
_entry.id   5c629b5c96f50c26082afe32edd9d68e
#
_cell.length_a   1.000
_cell.length_b   1.000
_cell.length_c   1.000
_cell.angle_alpha   90.00
_cell.angle_beta   90.00
_cell.angle_gamma   90.00
#
_symmetry.space_group_name_H-M   'P 1'
#
loop_
_entity.id
_entity.type
_entity.pdbx_description
1 polymer ?
#
loop_
_entity_poly.entity_id
_entity_poly.type
_entity_poly.pdbx_seq_one_letter_code
_entity_poly.pdbx_strand_id
1 'polypeptide(L)'
;MDINNEQWEINKKALSSENGIVSSQNWIASSIGADVMNRGGNAIDAAVASAFALNVVEPWMCGLGGSGYMLIWLEKSKTIKALDFQGVLPEKIDLNDYEIDSNIPSSIMGFPGVKNKENILGYKSVTVPGAVSGLSTALENFGNLELDNILKKTIEIAEK
;
A
#
# COMPACT_ATOMS: atom_id res chain seq x y z
N MET A 1 23.13 -29.39 19.20
CA MET A 1 21.87 -28.61 19.07
C MET A 1 21.31 -28.99 17.72
N ASP A 2 20.21 -29.72 17.68
CA ASP A 2 19.66 -30.26 16.44
C ASP A 2 18.81 -29.14 15.80
N ILE A 3 19.38 -28.45 14.81
CA ILE A 3 18.76 -27.33 14.12
C ILE A 3 17.60 -27.76 13.20
N ASN A 4 17.30 -29.05 13.10
CA ASN A 4 16.22 -29.59 12.27
C ASN A 4 14.85 -29.66 12.99
N ASN A 5 14.72 -29.11 14.20
CA ASN A 5 13.51 -29.23 15.01
C ASN A 5 12.93 -27.89 15.44
N GLU A 6 13.04 -26.86 14.59
CA GLU A 6 12.27 -25.64 14.77
C GLU A 6 10.80 -25.91 14.43
N GLN A 7 10.00 -26.14 15.46
CA GLN A 7 8.55 -26.17 15.33
C GLN A 7 8.01 -24.75 15.48
N TRP A 8 7.62 -24.17 14.36
CA TRP A 8 6.89 -22.90 14.38
C TRP A 8 5.41 -23.16 14.73
N GLU A 9 5.03 -22.91 15.96
CA GLU A 9 3.63 -22.91 16.34
C GLU A 9 3.00 -21.55 16.02
N ILE A 10 2.14 -21.51 15.02
CA ILE A 10 1.34 -20.32 14.71
C ILE A 10 0.11 -20.32 15.62
N ASN A 11 0.18 -19.59 16.73
CA ASN A 11 -0.91 -19.47 17.71
C ASN A 11 -1.98 -18.40 17.36
N LYS A 12 -2.06 -17.97 16.09
CA LYS A 12 -3.11 -17.04 15.65
C LYS A 12 -4.38 -17.83 15.36
N LYS A 13 -5.46 -17.49 16.09
CA LYS A 13 -6.78 -18.06 15.80
C LYS A 13 -7.25 -17.65 14.41
N ALA A 14 -7.75 -18.62 13.65
CA ALA A 14 -8.46 -18.30 12.41
C ALA A 14 -9.71 -17.48 12.72
N LEU A 15 -9.94 -16.42 11.95
CA LEU A 15 -11.13 -15.61 12.02
C LEU A 15 -12.04 -15.97 10.86
N SER A 16 -13.33 -16.07 11.13
CA SER A 16 -14.38 -16.26 10.14
C SER A 16 -15.48 -15.23 10.34
N SER A 17 -16.11 -14.80 9.28
CA SER A 17 -17.21 -13.85 9.32
C SER A 17 -18.12 -14.07 8.11
N GLU A 18 -19.42 -13.93 8.31
CA GLU A 18 -20.41 -13.98 7.23
C GLU A 18 -20.54 -12.64 6.49
N ASN A 19 -20.12 -11.54 7.14
CA ASN A 19 -20.32 -10.17 6.63
C ASN A 19 -19.09 -9.58 5.92
N GLY A 20 -17.91 -10.16 6.13
CA GLY A 20 -16.66 -9.71 5.52
C GLY A 20 -15.48 -9.77 6.47
N ILE A 21 -14.29 -9.73 5.90
CA ILE A 21 -13.03 -9.76 6.63
C ILE A 21 -12.12 -8.68 6.07
N VAL A 22 -11.42 -7.97 6.95
CA VAL A 22 -10.33 -7.06 6.61
C VAL A 22 -9.04 -7.61 7.20
N SER A 23 -8.03 -7.75 6.39
CA SER A 23 -6.70 -8.19 6.81
C SER A 23 -5.64 -7.22 6.31
N SER A 24 -4.77 -6.81 7.19
CA SER A 24 -3.60 -5.98 6.88
C SER A 24 -2.44 -6.35 7.80
N GLN A 25 -1.28 -5.80 7.57
CA GLN A 25 -0.09 -6.04 8.39
C GLN A 25 -0.26 -5.49 9.81
N ASN A 26 -1.05 -4.42 9.98
CA ASN A 26 -1.29 -3.77 11.26
C ASN A 26 -2.75 -3.91 11.69
N TRP A 27 -2.97 -4.35 12.94
CA TRP A 27 -4.31 -4.57 13.48
C TRP A 27 -5.16 -3.30 13.57
N ILE A 28 -4.54 -2.13 13.80
CA ILE A 28 -5.25 -0.83 13.84
C ILE A 28 -5.85 -0.54 12.46
N ALA A 29 -5.07 -0.71 11.40
CA ALA A 29 -5.54 -0.50 10.03
C ALA A 29 -6.66 -1.48 9.66
N SER A 30 -6.54 -2.76 10.02
CA SER A 30 -7.61 -3.74 9.82
C SER A 30 -8.88 -3.38 10.59
N SER A 31 -8.74 -2.90 11.83
CA SER A 31 -9.86 -2.47 12.66
C SER A 31 -10.60 -1.27 12.08
N ILE A 32 -9.86 -0.29 11.53
CA ILE A 32 -10.45 0.88 10.85
C ILE A 32 -11.22 0.45 9.60
N GLY A 33 -10.66 -0.44 8.78
CA GLY A 33 -11.37 -0.97 7.62
C GLY A 33 -12.64 -1.75 7.99
N ALA A 34 -12.59 -2.56 9.04
CA ALA A 34 -13.76 -3.28 9.54
C ALA A 34 -14.84 -2.32 10.07
N ASP A 35 -14.45 -1.25 10.79
CA ASP A 35 -15.38 -0.21 11.24
C ASP A 35 -16.06 0.50 10.06
N VAL A 36 -15.32 0.76 8.99
CA VAL A 36 -15.89 1.34 7.75
C VAL A 36 -16.97 0.43 7.16
N MET A 37 -16.75 -0.88 7.08
CA MET A 37 -17.77 -1.83 6.63
C MET A 37 -18.99 -1.84 7.57
N ASN A 38 -18.79 -1.81 8.88
CA ASN A 38 -19.88 -1.77 9.86
C ASN A 38 -20.75 -0.51 9.74
N ARG A 39 -20.20 0.58 9.19
CA ARG A 39 -20.93 1.83 8.94
C ARG A 39 -21.56 1.90 7.54
N GLY A 40 -21.61 0.80 6.80
CA GLY A 40 -22.25 0.70 5.50
C GLY A 40 -21.32 0.87 4.30
N GLY A 41 -20.01 0.99 4.53
CA GLY A 41 -19.00 0.92 3.47
C GLY A 41 -18.90 -0.48 2.88
N ASN A 42 -18.42 -0.56 1.66
CA ASN A 42 -18.12 -1.81 0.99
C ASN A 42 -16.64 -2.23 1.18
N ALA A 43 -16.21 -3.30 0.51
CA ALA A 43 -14.84 -3.79 0.60
C ALA A 43 -13.80 -2.78 0.08
N ILE A 44 -14.16 -1.93 -0.88
CA ILE A 44 -13.27 -0.89 -1.42
C ILE A 44 -13.09 0.23 -0.40
N ASP A 45 -14.19 0.70 0.20
CA ASP A 45 -14.14 1.69 1.28
C ASP A 45 -13.24 1.21 2.42
N ALA A 46 -13.39 -0.06 2.82
CA ALA A 46 -12.58 -0.67 3.87
C ALA A 46 -11.09 -0.77 3.49
N ALA A 47 -10.80 -1.16 2.25
CA ALA A 47 -9.44 -1.27 1.75
C ALA A 47 -8.74 0.10 1.69
N VAL A 48 -9.45 1.13 1.20
CA VAL A 48 -8.95 2.51 1.14
C VAL A 48 -8.70 3.06 2.55
N ALA A 49 -9.65 2.86 3.48
CA ALA A 49 -9.49 3.27 4.87
C ALA A 49 -8.29 2.61 5.55
N SER A 50 -8.13 1.30 5.35
CA SER A 50 -6.99 0.54 5.87
C SER A 50 -5.67 1.02 5.27
N ALA A 51 -5.63 1.31 3.96
CA ALA A 51 -4.43 1.80 3.29
C ALA A 51 -4.00 3.18 3.83
N PHE A 52 -4.92 4.12 4.00
CA PHE A 52 -4.61 5.40 4.63
C PHE A 52 -4.18 5.26 6.08
N ALA A 53 -4.80 4.36 6.85
CA ALA A 53 -4.40 4.09 8.22
C ALA A 53 -2.98 3.51 8.30
N LEU A 54 -2.61 2.61 7.39
CA LEU A 54 -1.25 2.07 7.30
C LEU A 54 -0.19 3.16 7.09
N ASN A 55 -0.50 4.20 6.31
CA ASN A 55 0.41 5.33 6.10
C ASN A 55 0.74 6.07 7.42
N VAL A 56 -0.11 5.96 8.44
CA VAL A 56 0.13 6.55 9.77
C VAL A 56 0.83 5.57 10.69
N VAL A 57 0.36 4.32 10.76
CA VAL A 57 0.84 3.34 11.76
C VAL A 57 2.07 2.56 11.31
N GLU A 58 2.39 2.58 10.01
CA GLU A 58 3.58 1.92 9.43
C GLU A 58 4.30 2.82 8.40
N PRO A 59 4.72 4.03 8.79
CA PRO A 59 5.28 5.01 7.87
C PRO A 59 6.60 4.58 7.22
N TRP A 60 7.25 3.55 7.76
CA TRP A 60 8.47 2.95 7.19
C TRP A 60 8.20 2.01 6.01
N MET A 61 6.95 1.55 5.83
CA MET A 61 6.56 0.61 4.76
C MET A 61 5.64 1.26 3.73
N CYS A 62 4.86 2.25 4.12
CA CYS A 62 3.90 2.93 3.26
C CYS A 62 3.82 4.41 3.60
N GLY A 63 3.33 5.20 2.66
CA GLY A 63 3.18 6.65 2.85
C GLY A 63 2.37 7.28 1.72
N LEU A 64 1.93 8.52 1.95
CA LEU A 64 1.17 9.29 0.95
C LEU A 64 1.97 9.53 -0.35
N GLY A 65 3.30 9.55 -0.24
CA GLY A 65 4.23 9.64 -1.38
C GLY A 65 4.52 8.29 -2.03
N GLY A 66 3.81 7.24 -1.67
CA GLY A 66 3.99 5.90 -2.19
C GLY A 66 3.25 5.63 -3.50
N SER A 67 3.14 4.36 -3.80
CA SER A 67 2.52 3.83 -5.01
C SER A 67 1.90 2.46 -4.72
N GLY A 68 1.18 1.90 -5.68
CA GLY A 68 0.59 0.57 -5.47
C GLY A 68 -0.24 0.07 -6.63
N TYR A 69 -0.86 -1.07 -6.38
CA TYR A 69 -1.85 -1.69 -7.25
C TYR A 69 -3.07 -2.08 -6.43
N MET A 70 -4.23 -2.08 -7.07
CA MET A 70 -5.45 -2.62 -6.47
C MET A 70 -6.17 -3.53 -7.46
N LEU A 71 -6.54 -4.72 -7.00
CA LEU A 71 -7.43 -5.61 -7.74
C LEU A 71 -8.79 -5.64 -7.04
N ILE A 72 -9.85 -5.41 -7.81
CA ILE A 72 -11.22 -5.32 -7.32
C ILE A 72 -12.06 -6.36 -8.06
N TRP A 73 -12.68 -7.28 -7.33
CA TRP A 73 -13.71 -8.15 -7.86
C TRP A 73 -15.08 -7.48 -7.72
N LEU A 74 -15.80 -7.35 -8.83
CA LEU A 74 -17.15 -6.80 -8.88
C LEU A 74 -18.15 -7.94 -9.07
N GLU A 75 -18.80 -8.36 -7.97
CA GLU A 75 -19.72 -9.49 -7.96
C GLU A 75 -20.90 -9.29 -8.94
N LYS A 76 -21.46 -8.08 -9.02
CA LYS A 76 -22.60 -7.75 -9.87
C LYS A 76 -22.34 -7.98 -11.36
N SER A 77 -21.16 -7.61 -11.83
CA SER A 77 -20.74 -7.74 -13.24
C SER A 77 -19.88 -8.97 -13.50
N LYS A 78 -19.46 -9.69 -12.44
CA LYS A 78 -18.52 -10.83 -12.52
C LYS A 78 -17.23 -10.46 -13.22
N THR A 79 -16.72 -9.26 -12.95
CA THR A 79 -15.51 -8.74 -13.57
C THR A 79 -14.46 -8.35 -12.54
N ILE A 80 -13.18 -8.45 -12.95
CA ILE A 80 -12.05 -7.92 -12.19
C ILE A 80 -11.70 -6.55 -12.79
N LYS A 81 -11.46 -5.58 -11.91
CA LYS A 81 -10.83 -4.30 -12.25
C LYS A 81 -9.44 -4.25 -11.63
N ALA A 82 -8.49 -3.75 -12.38
CA ALA A 82 -7.15 -3.45 -11.91
C ALA A 82 -6.92 -1.95 -11.97
N LEU A 83 -6.45 -1.38 -10.87
CA LEU A 83 -5.96 -0.01 -10.81
C LEU A 83 -4.45 -0.09 -10.64
N ASP A 84 -3.73 0.55 -11.56
CA ASP A 84 -2.29 0.74 -11.50
C ASP A 84 -2.02 2.19 -11.13
N PHE A 85 -1.49 2.40 -9.94
CA PHE A 85 -1.07 3.70 -9.43
C PHE A 85 0.37 3.68 -8.94
N GLN A 86 1.22 2.99 -9.72
CA GLN A 86 2.65 2.99 -9.50
C GLN A 86 3.24 4.39 -9.65
N GLY A 87 4.37 4.61 -8.98
CA GLY A 87 5.15 5.81 -9.18
C GLY A 87 5.70 5.87 -10.62
N VAL A 88 5.50 6.99 -11.27
CA VAL A 88 6.03 7.21 -12.62
C VAL A 88 7.25 8.11 -12.58
N LEU A 89 8.12 7.99 -13.57
CA LEU A 89 9.27 8.86 -13.70
C LEU A 89 8.82 10.30 -14.01
N PRO A 90 9.49 11.32 -13.46
CA PRO A 90 9.22 12.71 -13.84
C PRO A 90 9.42 12.94 -15.35
N GLU A 91 8.58 13.77 -15.96
CA GLU A 91 8.60 14.05 -17.40
C GLU A 91 9.98 14.52 -17.94
N LYS A 92 10.71 15.28 -17.09
CA LYS A 92 12.01 15.87 -17.47
C LYS A 92 13.21 15.07 -16.94
N ILE A 93 13.04 13.76 -16.72
CA ILE A 93 14.15 12.92 -16.30
C ILE A 93 15.15 12.73 -17.43
N ASP A 94 16.44 12.87 -17.14
CA ASP A 94 17.52 12.49 -18.06
C ASP A 94 18.11 11.16 -17.59
N LEU A 95 17.97 10.12 -18.40
CA LEU A 95 18.51 8.79 -18.08
C LEU A 95 20.05 8.78 -18.03
N ASN A 96 20.72 9.73 -18.67
CA ASN A 96 22.18 9.87 -18.58
C ASN A 96 22.66 10.29 -17.19
N ASP A 97 21.77 10.81 -16.36
CA ASP A 97 22.06 11.13 -14.96
C ASP A 97 22.28 9.87 -14.10
N TYR A 98 21.93 8.67 -14.60
CA TYR A 98 21.98 7.40 -13.86
C TYR A 98 23.04 6.47 -14.43
N GLU A 99 24.28 6.93 -14.45
CA GLU A 99 25.43 6.16 -14.93
C GLU A 99 25.59 4.85 -14.14
N ILE A 100 25.57 3.72 -14.86
CA ILE A 100 25.78 2.42 -14.25
C ILE A 100 27.25 2.27 -13.84
N ASP A 101 27.48 1.86 -12.58
CA ASP A 101 28.81 1.57 -12.06
C ASP A 101 28.89 0.08 -11.65
N SER A 102 29.69 -0.67 -12.40
CA SER A 102 29.89 -2.11 -12.17
C SER A 102 30.63 -2.43 -10.86
N ASN A 103 31.26 -1.43 -10.22
CA ASN A 103 31.89 -1.60 -8.91
C ASN A 103 30.89 -1.51 -7.76
N ILE A 104 29.66 -1.04 -8.02
CA ILE A 104 28.59 -1.00 -7.05
C ILE A 104 27.77 -2.29 -7.17
N PRO A 105 27.65 -3.09 -6.08
CA PRO A 105 26.85 -4.32 -6.11
C PRO A 105 25.43 -4.07 -6.59
N SER A 106 24.91 -4.99 -7.40
CA SER A 106 23.49 -5.00 -7.77
C SER A 106 22.59 -5.07 -6.53
N SER A 107 21.41 -4.49 -6.62
CA SER A 107 20.41 -4.60 -5.57
C SER A 107 19.97 -6.06 -5.36
N ILE A 108 19.28 -6.36 -4.25
CA ILE A 108 18.69 -7.67 -3.97
C ILE A 108 17.76 -8.13 -5.12
N MET A 109 17.14 -7.19 -5.84
CA MET A 109 16.28 -7.47 -6.98
C MET A 109 17.03 -7.56 -8.32
N GLY A 110 18.37 -7.56 -8.30
CA GLY A 110 19.20 -7.70 -9.49
C GLY A 110 19.38 -6.42 -10.32
N PHE A 111 18.89 -5.27 -9.86
CA PHE A 111 19.13 -4.01 -10.57
C PHE A 111 20.59 -3.57 -10.42
N PRO A 112 21.23 -3.09 -11.50
CA PRO A 112 22.62 -2.67 -11.47
C PRO A 112 22.83 -1.48 -10.54
N GLY A 113 24.03 -1.37 -9.98
CA GLY A 113 24.44 -0.22 -9.18
C GLY A 113 24.57 1.04 -10.03
N VAL A 114 24.15 2.17 -9.49
CA VAL A 114 24.24 3.48 -10.13
C VAL A 114 25.23 4.33 -9.35
N LYS A 115 26.08 5.04 -10.08
CA LYS A 115 27.08 5.96 -9.54
C LYS A 115 26.43 6.95 -8.56
N ASN A 116 27.10 7.21 -7.46
CA ASN A 116 26.61 8.05 -6.38
C ASN A 116 25.27 7.61 -5.76
N LYS A 117 24.73 6.45 -6.16
CA LYS A 117 23.40 5.96 -5.74
C LYS A 117 22.26 6.93 -6.10
N GLU A 118 22.36 7.65 -7.20
CA GLU A 118 21.39 8.68 -7.58
C GLU A 118 19.99 8.13 -7.85
N ASN A 119 19.86 6.83 -8.15
CA ASN A 119 18.58 6.12 -8.24
C ASN A 119 17.96 5.73 -6.88
N ILE A 120 18.66 5.95 -5.76
CA ILE A 120 18.22 5.55 -4.41
C ILE A 120 18.16 6.74 -3.47
N LEU A 121 19.08 7.70 -3.62
CA LEU A 121 19.27 8.81 -2.70
C LEU A 121 19.10 10.17 -3.40
N GLY A 122 18.44 11.09 -2.68
CA GLY A 122 18.28 12.47 -3.12
C GLY A 122 17.10 12.67 -4.09
N TYR A 123 17.00 13.88 -4.61
CA TYR A 123 15.85 14.30 -5.41
C TYR A 123 15.70 13.56 -6.74
N LYS A 124 16.79 13.05 -7.31
CA LYS A 124 16.75 12.27 -8.55
C LYS A 124 16.11 10.88 -8.37
N SER A 125 16.07 10.35 -7.14
CA SER A 125 15.44 9.06 -6.85
C SER A 125 13.92 9.14 -6.67
N VAL A 126 13.34 10.33 -6.64
CA VAL A 126 11.92 10.54 -6.36
C VAL A 126 11.09 10.33 -7.63
N THR A 127 10.10 9.46 -7.53
CA THR A 127 9.06 9.30 -8.56
C THR A 127 7.86 10.19 -8.29
N VAL A 128 7.03 10.45 -9.29
CA VAL A 128 5.73 11.08 -9.08
C VAL A 128 4.81 10.07 -8.39
N PRO A 129 4.34 10.35 -7.16
CA PRO A 129 3.62 9.36 -6.36
C PRO A 129 2.19 9.15 -6.88
N GLY A 130 1.72 7.91 -6.80
CA GLY A 130 0.39 7.53 -7.25
C GLY A 130 -0.59 7.14 -6.13
N ALA A 131 -0.13 6.91 -4.89
CA ALA A 131 -0.95 6.30 -3.85
C ALA A 131 -2.24 7.07 -3.55
N VAL A 132 -2.17 8.37 -3.29
CA VAL A 132 -3.36 9.17 -2.98
C VAL A 132 -4.33 9.19 -4.15
N SER A 133 -3.84 9.45 -5.37
CA SER A 133 -4.66 9.46 -6.59
C SER A 133 -5.32 8.11 -6.83
N GLY A 134 -4.58 7.01 -6.70
CA GLY A 134 -5.10 5.66 -6.92
C GLY A 134 -6.17 5.27 -5.90
N LEU A 135 -5.93 5.53 -4.61
CA LEU A 135 -6.90 5.25 -3.55
C LEU A 135 -8.16 6.11 -3.69
N SER A 136 -8.02 7.40 -4.03
CA SER A 136 -9.17 8.27 -4.30
C SER A 136 -9.95 7.79 -5.52
N THR A 137 -9.28 7.45 -6.61
CA THR A 137 -9.91 6.90 -7.82
C THR A 137 -10.67 5.60 -7.52
N ALA A 138 -10.11 4.70 -6.69
CA ALA A 138 -10.78 3.48 -6.27
C ALA A 138 -12.09 3.80 -5.52
N LEU A 139 -12.01 4.73 -4.57
CA LEU A 139 -13.16 5.16 -3.77
C LEU A 139 -14.25 5.80 -4.63
N GLU A 140 -13.90 6.76 -5.47
CA GLU A 140 -14.83 7.48 -6.35
C GLU A 140 -15.57 6.57 -7.33
N ASN A 141 -14.90 5.54 -7.86
CA ASN A 141 -15.51 4.67 -8.87
C ASN A 141 -16.22 3.45 -8.30
N PHE A 142 -15.83 2.99 -7.10
CA PHE A 142 -16.25 1.68 -6.58
C PHE A 142 -16.65 1.71 -5.10
N GLY A 143 -16.38 2.80 -4.37
CA GLY A 143 -16.78 2.99 -2.99
C GLY A 143 -18.22 3.43 -2.84
N ASN A 144 -18.70 3.41 -1.61
CA ASN A 144 -20.03 3.89 -1.21
C ASN A 144 -19.95 5.14 -0.33
N LEU A 145 -18.78 5.46 0.20
CA LEU A 145 -18.58 6.53 1.18
C LEU A 145 -17.69 7.64 0.62
N GLU A 146 -17.89 8.84 1.12
CA GLU A 146 -17.05 9.99 0.82
C GLU A 146 -15.70 9.90 1.53
N LEU A 147 -14.66 10.46 0.93
CA LEU A 147 -13.28 10.42 1.43
C LEU A 147 -13.17 10.96 2.87
N ASP A 148 -13.88 12.02 3.20
CA ASP A 148 -13.91 12.62 4.54
C ASP A 148 -14.36 11.62 5.60
N ASN A 149 -15.34 10.77 5.27
CA ASN A 149 -15.83 9.73 6.17
C ASN A 149 -14.82 8.60 6.35
N ILE A 150 -14.06 8.31 5.31
CA ILE A 150 -12.99 7.31 5.32
C ILE A 150 -11.82 7.78 6.21
N LEU A 151 -11.42 9.06 6.09
CA LEU A 151 -10.22 9.58 6.74
C LEU A 151 -10.39 9.89 8.23
N LYS A 152 -11.62 10.09 8.75
CA LYS A 152 -11.85 10.52 10.15
C LYS A 152 -11.02 9.77 11.18
N LYS A 153 -11.08 8.44 11.17
CA LYS A 153 -10.33 7.60 12.13
C LYS A 153 -8.83 7.66 11.90
N THR A 154 -8.40 7.77 10.67
CA THR A 154 -6.99 7.90 10.31
C THR A 154 -6.42 9.22 10.83
N ILE A 155 -7.16 10.31 10.71
CA ILE A 155 -6.77 11.62 11.24
C ILE A 155 -6.67 11.55 12.77
N GLU A 156 -7.68 10.96 13.46
CA GLU A 156 -7.66 10.80 14.92
C GLU A 156 -6.42 10.06 15.43
N ILE A 157 -5.89 9.07 14.69
CA ILE A 157 -4.68 8.36 15.11
C ILE A 157 -3.40 9.11 14.73
N ALA A 158 -3.43 9.93 13.69
CA ALA A 158 -2.28 10.75 13.29
C ALA A 158 -2.02 11.93 14.24
N GLU A 159 -3.05 12.40 14.95
CA GLU A 159 -2.98 13.52 15.91
C GLU A 159 -2.53 13.09 17.32
N LYS A 160 -2.38 11.78 17.58
CA LYS A 160 -1.98 11.23 18.89
C LYS A 160 -0.49 10.91 18.95
#